data_7f668a3fa802fce019547ef1b41ca1b7
#
_entry.id   7f668a3fa802fce019547ef1b41ca1b7
#
_cell.length_a   1.000
_cell.length_b   1.000
_cell.length_c   1.000
_cell.angle_alpha   90.00
_cell.angle_beta   90.00
_cell.angle_gamma   90.00
#
_symmetry.space_group_name_H-M   'P 1'
#
loop_
_entity.id
_entity.type
_entity.pdbx_description
1 polymer ?
#
loop_
_entity_poly.entity_id
_entity_poly.type
_entity_poly.pdbx_seq_one_letter_code
_entity_poly.pdbx_strand_id
1 'polypeptide(L)'
;QRSLKKKGFTVQLGVFTDEINMMKIKDQINSMGYKTNTQIIKMDGRDKIRLTTEFFSNEKQARLILQEIKKSNLSGFVRKLP
;
A
#
# COMPACT_ATOMS: atom_id res chain seq x y z
N GLN A 1 -20.74 -11.22 -10.46
CA GLN A 1 -20.30 -11.21 -10.07
C GLN A 1 -19.71 -11.23 -9.55
N ARG A 2 -19.67 -11.40 -9.45
CA ARG A 2 -19.04 -11.46 -8.90
C ARG A 2 -18.29 -11.40 -8.16
N SER A 3 -18.61 -11.68 -7.69
CA SER A 3 -17.97 -11.53 -6.91
C SER A 3 -16.82 -11.28 -6.75
N LEU A 4 -16.56 -10.78 -6.62
CA LEU A 4 -15.50 -10.27 -6.56
C LEU A 4 -15.01 -9.84 -5.36
N LYS A 5 -15.28 -10.42 -4.34
CA LYS A 5 -14.68 -10.13 -3.21
C LYS A 5 -13.39 -10.62 -3.25
N LYS A 6 -12.41 -9.84 -3.29
CA LYS A 6 -11.15 -10.25 -3.21
C LYS A 6 -10.83 -10.34 -1.82
N LYS A 7 -10.62 -11.46 -1.32
CA LYS A 7 -9.99 -11.62 -0.07
C LYS A 7 -8.55 -11.58 -0.36
N GLY A 8 -7.81 -10.86 0.37
CA GLY A 8 -6.39 -10.79 0.15
C GLY A 8 -5.71 -9.89 1.16
N PHE A 9 -4.44 -9.62 0.92
CA PHE A 9 -3.62 -8.82 1.79
C PHE A 9 -2.90 -7.78 0.98
N THR A 10 -2.66 -6.64 1.56
CA THR A 10 -1.86 -5.60 0.91
C THR A 10 -0.95 -4.99 1.97
N VAL A 11 0.08 -4.30 1.53
CA VAL A 11 0.93 -3.55 2.46
C VAL A 11 0.55 -2.08 2.33
N GLN A 12 0.08 -1.49 3.42
CA GLN A 12 -0.22 -0.06 3.44
C GLN A 12 1.06 0.69 3.74
N LEU A 13 1.42 1.60 2.85
CA LEU A 13 2.69 2.30 2.92
C LEU A 13 2.56 3.65 3.61
N GLY A 14 1.38 4.20 3.62
CA GLY A 14 1.15 5.44 4.32
C GLY A 14 -0.11 6.14 3.85
N VAL A 15 -0.46 7.19 4.58
CA VAL A 15 -1.55 8.09 4.23
C VAL A 15 -0.93 9.48 4.17
N PHE A 16 -1.05 10.12 3.03
CA PHE A 16 -0.35 11.37 2.76
C PHE A 16 -1.31 12.51 2.49
N THR A 17 -0.99 13.70 2.98
CA THR A 17 -1.72 14.89 2.62
C THR A 17 -1.14 15.55 1.39
N ASP A 18 0.10 15.21 1.06
CA ASP A 18 0.89 15.88 0.06
C ASP A 18 1.22 14.89 -1.04
N GLU A 19 0.80 15.17 -2.23
CA GLU A 19 1.03 14.30 -3.36
C GLU A 19 2.52 14.12 -3.67
N ILE A 20 3.32 15.15 -3.43
CA ILE A 20 4.75 15.07 -3.72
C ILE A 20 5.42 14.02 -2.86
N ASN A 21 5.11 14.01 -1.55
CA ASN A 21 5.67 13.01 -0.65
C ASN A 21 5.17 11.62 -0.99
N MET A 22 3.91 11.50 -1.35
CA MET A 22 3.35 10.22 -1.75
C MET A 22 4.07 9.68 -2.98
N MET A 23 4.32 10.55 -3.97
CA MET A 23 4.97 10.13 -5.20
C MET A 23 6.41 9.69 -4.97
N LYS A 24 7.10 10.28 -4.03
CA LYS A 24 8.46 9.85 -3.70
C LYS A 24 8.47 8.42 -3.19
N ILE A 25 7.56 8.10 -2.29
CA ILE A 25 7.48 6.76 -1.75
C ILE A 25 7.01 5.78 -2.83
N LYS A 26 6.03 6.19 -3.61
CA LYS A 26 5.51 5.36 -4.70
C LYS A 26 6.63 5.00 -5.68
N ASP A 27 7.45 5.98 -6.05
CA ASP A 27 8.53 5.74 -6.99
C ASP A 27 9.56 4.77 -6.43
N GLN A 28 9.86 4.89 -5.13
CA GLN A 28 10.79 3.96 -4.50
C GLN A 28 10.24 2.54 -4.52
N ILE A 29 8.97 2.36 -4.22
CA ILE A 29 8.33 1.04 -4.22
C ILE A 29 8.30 0.48 -5.64
N ASN A 30 7.95 1.32 -6.62
CA ASN A 30 7.94 0.88 -8.02
C ASN A 30 9.32 0.46 -8.49
N SER A 31 10.36 1.17 -8.05
CA SER A 31 11.71 0.82 -8.45
C SER A 31 12.19 -0.48 -7.83
N MET A 32 11.55 -0.92 -6.76
CA MET A 32 11.83 -2.22 -6.15
C MET A 32 11.12 -3.37 -6.90
N GLY A 33 10.32 -3.02 -7.90
CA GLY A 33 9.61 -4.02 -8.70
C GLY A 33 8.18 -4.28 -8.26
N TYR A 34 7.64 -3.49 -7.34
CA TYR A 34 6.29 -3.70 -6.84
C TYR A 34 5.32 -2.70 -7.42
N LYS A 35 4.12 -3.14 -7.72
CA LYS A 35 3.06 -2.26 -8.17
C LYS A 35 2.38 -1.63 -6.97
N THR A 36 1.83 -0.46 -7.17
CA THR A 36 1.18 0.29 -6.09
C THR A 36 -0.22 0.73 -6.52
N ASN A 37 -1.04 1.00 -5.52
CA ASN A 37 -2.38 1.54 -5.70
C ASN A 37 -2.53 2.76 -4.82
N THR A 38 -3.31 3.72 -5.27
CA THR A 38 -3.63 4.89 -4.46
C THR A 38 -5.13 5.02 -4.33
N GLN A 39 -5.58 5.55 -3.21
CA GLN A 39 -6.98 5.82 -2.97
C GLN A 39 -7.11 7.16 -2.28
N ILE A 40 -8.09 7.93 -2.68
CA ILE A 40 -8.40 9.17 -1.96
C ILE A 40 -9.37 8.81 -0.84
N ILE A 41 -9.01 9.17 0.38
CA ILE A 41 -9.85 8.92 1.54
C ILE A 41 -10.07 10.23 2.29
N LYS A 42 -11.16 10.32 3.02
CA LYS A 42 -11.41 11.48 3.84
C LYS A 42 -11.09 11.17 5.28
N MET A 43 -10.28 12.03 5.87
CA MET A 43 -9.95 11.92 7.28
C MET A 43 -10.02 13.31 7.88
N ASP A 44 -10.83 13.47 8.91
CA ASP A 44 -11.02 14.76 9.57
C ASP A 44 -11.46 15.84 8.61
N GLY A 45 -12.31 15.49 7.64
CA GLY A 45 -12.82 16.44 6.68
C GLY A 45 -11.86 16.83 5.57
N ARG A 46 -10.70 16.19 5.51
CA ARG A 46 -9.73 16.50 4.47
C ARG A 46 -9.45 15.28 3.60
N ASP A 47 -9.14 15.54 2.36
CA ASP A 47 -8.77 14.47 1.45
C ASP A 47 -7.33 14.08 1.70
N LYS A 48 -7.09 12.78 1.82
CA LYS A 48 -5.74 12.24 1.96
C LYS A 48 -5.58 11.09 1.00
N ILE A 49 -4.34 10.77 0.70
CA ILE A 49 -4.01 9.73 -0.26
C ILE A 49 -3.46 8.54 0.49
N ARG A 50 -4.14 7.40 0.37
CA ARG A 50 -3.64 6.15 0.93
C ARG A 50 -2.84 5.45 -0.15
N LEU A 51 -1.60 5.09 0.17
CA LEU A 51 -0.73 4.36 -0.76
C LEU A 51 -0.56 2.94 -0.26
N THR A 52 -0.83 1.98 -1.12
CA THR A 52 -0.68 0.56 -0.80
C THR A 52 0.04 -0.14 -1.94
N THR A 53 0.53 -1.34 -1.67
CA THR A 53 1.02 -2.21 -2.72
C THR A 53 -0.17 -2.90 -3.38
N GLU A 54 0.09 -3.67 -4.43
CA GLU A 54 -0.96 -4.48 -5.03
C GLU A 54 -1.39 -5.56 -4.02
N PHE A 55 -2.48 -6.25 -4.33
CA PHE A 55 -3.02 -7.26 -3.44
C PHE A 55 -2.29 -8.58 -3.62
N PHE A 56 -2.10 -9.28 -2.52
CA PHE A 56 -1.48 -10.59 -2.51
C PHE A 56 -2.49 -11.60 -1.98
N SER A 57 -2.40 -12.84 -2.46
CA SER A 57 -3.38 -13.84 -2.10
C SER A 57 -3.13 -14.44 -0.72
N ASN A 58 -1.92 -14.35 -0.18
CA ASN A 58 -1.65 -14.87 1.14
C ASN A 58 -0.82 -13.91 1.97
N GLU A 59 -0.98 -14.03 3.27
CA GLU A 59 -0.35 -13.14 4.22
C GLU A 59 1.17 -13.26 4.23
N LYS A 60 1.66 -14.46 4.03
CA LYS A 60 3.10 -14.69 4.05
C LYS A 60 3.80 -13.88 2.97
N GLN A 61 3.20 -13.84 1.79
CA GLN A 61 3.76 -13.07 0.69
C GLN A 61 3.77 -11.58 1.02
N ALA A 62 2.68 -11.08 1.59
CA ALA A 62 2.61 -9.67 1.97
C ALA A 62 3.66 -9.33 3.02
N ARG A 63 3.91 -10.23 3.96
CA ARG A 63 4.92 -10.00 4.99
C ARG A 63 6.33 -9.99 4.44
N LEU A 64 6.61 -10.83 3.44
CA LEU A 64 7.92 -10.82 2.80
C LEU A 64 8.16 -9.50 2.09
N ILE A 65 7.14 -8.99 1.41
CA ILE A 65 7.22 -7.70 0.73
C ILE A 65 7.45 -6.59 1.76
N LEU A 66 6.74 -6.65 2.88
CA LEU A 66 6.92 -5.66 3.94
C LEU A 66 8.35 -5.66 4.48
N GLN A 67 8.95 -6.84 4.63
CA GLN A 67 10.34 -6.92 5.08
C GLN A 67 11.28 -6.22 4.11
N GLU A 68 11.07 -6.41 2.81
CA GLU A 68 11.90 -5.75 1.80
C GLU A 68 11.72 -4.24 1.86
N ILE A 69 10.49 -3.80 2.07
CA ILE A 69 10.19 -2.37 2.17
C ILE A 69 10.91 -1.77 3.38
N LYS A 70 10.89 -2.48 4.51
CA LYS A 70 11.55 -1.99 5.72
C LYS A 70 13.08 -1.93 5.56
N LYS A 71 13.64 -2.83 4.77
CA LYS A 71 15.08 -2.80 4.51
C LYS A 71 15.49 -1.54 3.76
N SER A 72 14.55 -0.93 3.04
CA SER A 72 14.82 0.30 2.30
C SER A 72 14.49 1.54 3.13
N ASN A 73 14.39 1.39 4.43
CA ASN A 73 14.08 2.49 5.37
C ASN A 73 12.70 3.10 5.14
N LEU A 74 11.80 2.32 4.60
CA LEU A 74 10.41 2.72 4.45
C LEU A 74 9.58 1.97 5.49
N SER A 75 8.41 2.45 5.77
CA SER A 75 7.54 1.83 6.76
C SER A 75 6.24 1.38 6.12
N GLY A 76 5.53 0.53 6.82
CA GLY A 76 4.25 0.06 6.35
C GLY A 76 3.74 -1.04 7.26
N PHE A 77 2.59 -1.57 6.94
CA PHE A 77 2.05 -2.72 7.66
C PHE A 77 1.13 -3.52 6.74
N VAL A 78 1.00 -4.79 7.05
CA VAL A 78 0.13 -5.67 6.29
C VAL A 78 -1.31 -5.39 6.69
N ARG A 79 -2.17 -5.26 5.68
CA ARG A 79 -3.57 -5.00 5.90
C ARG A 79 -4.37 -6.12 5.25
N LYS A 80 -5.24 -6.72 6.04
CA LYS A 80 -6.10 -7.78 5.54
C LYS A 80 -7.36 -7.15 4.95
N LEU A 81 -7.73 -7.62 3.78
CA LEU A 81 -8.91 -7.10 3.10
C LEU A 81 -10.11 -7.99 3.39
N PRO A 82 -11.30 -7.38 3.45
CA PRO A 82 -12.50 -8.15 3.71
C PRO A 82 -12.88 -9.08 2.57
#